data_667b3a6f4c370cf127a5cb64923ba212
#
_entry.id   667b3a6f4c370cf127a5cb64923ba212
#
_cell.length_a   1.000
_cell.length_b   1.000
_cell.length_c   1.000
_cell.angle_alpha   90.00
_cell.angle_beta   90.00
_cell.angle_gamma   90.00
#
_symmetry.space_group_name_H-M   'P 1'
#
loop_
_entity.id
_entity.type
_entity.pdbx_description
1 polymer ?
#
loop_
_entity_poly.entity_id
_entity_poly.type
_entity_poly.pdbx_seq_one_letter_code
_entity_poly.pdbx_strand_id
1 'polypeptide(L)'
;MSINLENLGKRIQLYRLQKKLSQTRLSKLVFVNHEHISRIENGKKVVSLDLLVSIANALEVSADDLLVDSLLYGSQHIPTEAIEIFQNCNSGEAQFLLDF
;
A
#
# COMPACT_ATOMS: atom_id res chain seq x y z
N MET A 1 -8.42 16.34 6.56
CA MET A 1 -7.27 15.44 6.56
C MET A 1 -6.87 15.10 5.16
N SER A 2 -5.61 15.25 4.85
CA SER A 2 -5.12 15.02 3.50
C SER A 2 -4.07 13.90 3.50
N ILE A 3 -3.84 13.33 2.32
CA ILE A 3 -2.81 12.31 2.14
C ILE A 3 -1.44 12.99 2.19
N ASN A 4 -0.51 12.39 2.94
CA ASN A 4 0.88 12.81 2.92
C ASN A 4 1.55 12.19 1.70
N LEU A 5 1.67 12.98 0.63
CA LEU A 5 2.19 12.47 -0.64
C LEU A 5 3.65 12.06 -0.56
N GLU A 6 4.46 12.74 0.26
CA GLU A 6 5.86 12.36 0.43
C GLU A 6 5.99 10.99 1.05
N ASN A 7 5.23 10.72 2.12
CA ASN A 7 5.28 9.44 2.78
C ASN A 7 4.69 8.34 1.92
N LEU A 8 3.61 8.63 1.19
CA LEU A 8 3.05 7.66 0.24
C LEU A 8 4.10 7.28 -0.80
N GLY A 9 4.78 8.27 -1.38
CA GLY A 9 5.82 8.02 -2.36
C GLY A 9 6.97 7.17 -1.80
N LYS A 10 7.39 7.46 -0.57
CA LYS A 10 8.45 6.69 0.10
C LYS A 10 8.02 5.24 0.36
N ARG A 11 6.76 5.02 0.75
CA ARG A 11 6.24 3.67 0.94
C ARG A 11 6.22 2.89 -0.37
N ILE A 12 5.76 3.52 -1.44
CA ILE A 12 5.75 2.90 -2.76
C ILE A 12 7.18 2.51 -3.15
N GLN A 13 8.14 3.42 -3.00
CA GLN A 13 9.54 3.15 -3.31
C GLN A 13 10.08 1.99 -2.46
N LEU A 14 9.81 2.00 -1.16
CA LEU A 14 10.27 0.95 -0.26
C LEU A 14 9.79 -0.44 -0.70
N TYR A 15 8.48 -0.57 -0.94
CA TYR A 15 7.92 -1.86 -1.34
C TYR A 15 8.38 -2.27 -2.73
N ARG A 16 8.55 -1.28 -3.64
CA ARG A 16 9.10 -1.54 -4.98
C ARG A 16 10.51 -2.13 -4.87
N LEU A 17 11.36 -1.53 -4.06
CA LEU A 17 12.74 -2.00 -3.86
C LEU A 17 12.78 -3.37 -3.19
N GLN A 18 11.88 -3.63 -2.24
CA GLN A 18 11.76 -4.94 -1.62
C GLN A 18 11.41 -6.03 -2.63
N LYS A 19 10.60 -5.67 -3.63
CA LYS A 19 10.24 -6.57 -4.74
C LYS A 19 11.31 -6.63 -5.82
N LYS A 20 12.40 -5.86 -5.68
CA LYS A 20 13.49 -5.79 -6.65
C LYS A 20 13.02 -5.32 -8.03
N LEU A 21 12.05 -4.41 -8.05
CA LEU A 21 11.53 -3.81 -9.27
C LEU A 21 12.18 -2.45 -9.51
N SER A 22 12.49 -2.16 -10.78
CA SER A 22 12.86 -0.81 -11.18
C SER A 22 11.60 0.06 -11.31
N GLN A 23 11.78 1.37 -11.35
CA GLN A 23 10.68 2.29 -11.64
C GLN A 23 10.07 1.98 -13.01
N THR A 24 10.92 1.70 -13.99
CA THR A 24 10.46 1.36 -15.34
C THR A 24 9.61 0.09 -15.33
N ARG A 25 10.03 -0.94 -14.60
CA ARG A 25 9.27 -2.19 -14.52
C ARG A 25 7.93 -1.97 -13.85
N LEU A 26 7.90 -1.23 -12.73
CA LEU A 26 6.64 -0.92 -12.05
C LEU A 26 5.72 -0.13 -12.97
N SER A 27 6.26 0.86 -13.69
CA SER A 27 5.45 1.67 -14.60
C SER A 27 4.76 0.82 -15.66
N LYS A 28 5.45 -0.19 -16.19
CA LYS A 28 4.87 -1.11 -17.16
C LYS A 28 3.77 -1.97 -16.56
N LEU A 29 3.95 -2.42 -15.33
CA LEU A 29 2.95 -3.26 -14.64
C LEU A 29 1.66 -2.50 -14.37
N VAL A 30 1.72 -1.20 -14.17
CA VAL A 30 0.55 -0.38 -13.85
C VAL A 30 0.12 0.54 -15.00
N PHE A 31 0.71 0.36 -16.18
CA PHE A 31 0.30 1.03 -17.44
C PHE A 31 0.43 2.56 -17.38
N VAL A 32 1.49 3.05 -16.76
CA VAL A 32 1.84 4.48 -16.82
C VAL A 32 3.30 4.60 -17.26
N ASN A 33 3.76 5.82 -17.57
CA ASN A 33 5.15 6.00 -17.94
C ASN A 33 6.06 6.10 -16.72
N HIS A 34 7.35 5.91 -16.96
CA HIS A 34 8.37 5.94 -15.91
C HIS A 34 8.38 7.27 -15.14
N GLU A 35 8.21 8.38 -15.83
CA GLU A 35 8.22 9.70 -15.20
C GLU A 35 7.07 9.86 -14.22
N HIS A 36 5.91 9.28 -14.53
CA HIS A 36 4.76 9.29 -13.63
C HIS A 36 5.11 8.61 -12.30
N ILE A 37 5.72 7.42 -12.36
CA ILE A 37 6.13 6.70 -11.16
C ILE A 37 7.18 7.51 -10.38
N SER A 38 8.15 8.09 -11.08
CA SER A 38 9.18 8.91 -10.43
C SER A 38 8.59 10.07 -9.66
N ARG A 39 7.63 10.78 -10.24
CA ARG A 39 6.95 11.89 -9.58
C ARG A 39 6.14 11.45 -8.36
N ILE A 40 5.47 10.31 -8.47
CA ILE A 40 4.72 9.75 -7.35
C ILE A 40 5.67 9.43 -6.20
N GLU A 41 6.78 8.77 -6.48
CA GLU A 41 7.75 8.39 -5.44
C GLU A 41 8.40 9.60 -4.78
N ASN A 42 8.49 10.71 -5.50
CA ASN A 42 9.05 11.96 -4.97
C ASN A 42 8.00 12.88 -4.30
N GLY A 43 6.75 12.41 -4.19
CA GLY A 43 5.69 13.19 -3.57
C GLY A 43 5.24 14.39 -4.39
N LYS A 44 5.50 14.40 -5.70
CA LYS A 44 5.21 15.52 -6.58
C LYS A 44 3.90 15.38 -7.34
N LYS A 45 3.21 14.25 -7.19
CA LYS A 45 2.00 13.98 -7.95
C LYS A 45 0.97 13.25 -7.11
N VAL A 46 -0.28 13.68 -7.23
CA VAL A 46 -1.41 12.99 -6.61
C VAL A 46 -1.66 11.69 -7.35
N VAL A 47 -1.96 10.64 -6.60
CA VAL A 47 -2.24 9.31 -7.14
C VAL A 47 -3.74 9.12 -7.19
N SER A 48 -4.29 8.74 -8.34
CA SER A 48 -5.70 8.40 -8.43
C SER A 48 -5.96 7.10 -7.64
N LEU A 49 -7.19 6.92 -7.23
CA LEU A 49 -7.57 5.72 -6.49
C LEU A 49 -7.31 4.46 -7.31
N ASP A 50 -7.66 4.49 -8.61
CA ASP A 50 -7.42 3.36 -9.50
C ASP A 50 -5.94 3.01 -9.61
N LEU A 51 -5.08 4.02 -9.75
CA LEU A 51 -3.65 3.80 -9.84
C LEU A 51 -3.08 3.29 -8.52
N LEU A 52 -3.58 3.81 -7.40
CA LEU A 52 -3.16 3.33 -6.07
C LEU A 52 -3.44 1.84 -5.91
N VAL A 53 -4.63 1.40 -6.31
CA VAL A 53 -5.00 -0.03 -6.26
C VAL A 53 -4.08 -0.85 -7.17
N SER A 54 -3.82 -0.35 -8.39
CA SER A 54 -2.93 -1.04 -9.34
C SER A 54 -1.52 -1.18 -8.78
N ILE A 55 -1.00 -0.12 -8.16
CA ILE A 55 0.33 -0.13 -7.55
C ILE A 55 0.37 -1.13 -6.39
N ALA A 56 -0.63 -1.09 -5.52
CA ALA A 56 -0.70 -2.02 -4.37
C ALA A 56 -0.72 -3.47 -4.86
N ASN A 57 -1.52 -3.77 -5.88
CA ASN A 57 -1.59 -5.12 -6.44
C ASN A 57 -0.25 -5.54 -7.08
N ALA A 58 0.39 -4.64 -7.81
CA ALA A 58 1.68 -4.93 -8.44
C ALA A 58 2.77 -5.18 -7.40
N LEU A 59 2.73 -4.47 -6.28
CA LEU A 59 3.70 -4.61 -5.19
C LEU A 59 3.30 -5.71 -4.19
N GLU A 60 2.12 -6.28 -4.35
CA GLU A 60 1.58 -7.33 -3.45
C GLU A 60 1.48 -6.84 -2.00
N VAL A 61 1.02 -5.61 -1.84
CA VAL A 61 0.75 -5.01 -0.54
C VAL A 61 -0.67 -4.48 -0.52
N SER A 62 -1.19 -4.17 0.66
CA SER A 62 -2.50 -3.56 0.78
C SER A 62 -2.42 -2.05 0.53
N ALA A 63 -3.56 -1.44 0.19
CA ALA A 63 -3.63 0.02 0.12
C ALA A 63 -3.34 0.63 1.50
N ASP A 64 -3.74 -0.03 2.59
CA ASP A 64 -3.46 0.41 3.95
C ASP A 64 -1.95 0.50 4.21
N ASP A 65 -1.17 -0.44 3.70
CA ASP A 65 0.28 -0.41 3.85
C ASP A 65 0.87 0.84 3.20
N LEU A 66 0.34 1.25 2.06
CA LEU A 66 0.81 2.43 1.36
C LEU A 66 0.37 3.72 2.05
N LEU A 67 -0.81 3.72 2.67
CA LEU A 67 -1.43 4.90 3.25
C LEU A 67 -1.27 4.99 4.77
N VAL A 68 -0.51 4.08 5.38
CA VAL A 68 -0.45 3.94 6.84
C VAL A 68 -0.08 5.25 7.53
N ASP A 69 0.78 6.06 6.91
CA ASP A 69 1.21 7.33 7.50
C ASP A 69 0.15 8.42 7.45
N SER A 70 -0.90 8.22 6.66
CA SER A 70 -2.00 9.18 6.48
C SER A 70 -3.28 8.76 7.17
N LEU A 71 -3.35 7.52 7.67
CA LEU A 71 -4.56 6.97 8.28
C LEU A 71 -4.50 7.09 9.79
N LEU A 72 -5.61 7.55 10.41
CA LEU A 72 -5.74 7.53 11.86
C LEU A 72 -5.79 6.10 12.40
N TYR A 73 -6.41 5.19 11.66
CA TYR A 73 -6.59 3.79 12.03
C TYR A 73 -5.95 2.90 10.97
N GLY A 74 -4.63 3.09 10.76
CA GLY A 74 -3.87 2.27 9.83
C GLY A 74 -3.59 0.88 10.38
N SER A 75 -2.83 0.08 9.62
CA SER A 75 -2.53 -1.31 9.99
C SER A 75 -1.76 -1.43 11.32
N GLN A 76 -1.15 -0.36 11.80
CA GLN A 76 -0.43 -0.33 13.07
C GLN A 76 -1.34 -0.09 14.28
N HIS A 77 -2.62 0.20 14.04
CA HIS A 77 -3.59 0.48 15.10
C HIS A 77 -4.76 -0.48 14.97
N ILE A 78 -4.67 -1.61 15.65
CA ILE A 78 -5.68 -2.66 15.59
C ILE A 78 -6.62 -2.51 16.79
N PRO A 79 -7.94 -2.32 16.57
CA PRO A 79 -8.90 -2.25 17.67
C PRO A 79 -8.92 -3.53 18.49
N THR A 80 -9.18 -3.41 19.78
CA THR A 80 -9.22 -4.55 20.69
C THR A 80 -10.21 -5.62 20.22
N GLU A 81 -11.37 -5.19 19.72
CA GLU A 81 -12.39 -6.10 19.20
C GLU A 81 -11.85 -6.95 18.04
N ALA A 82 -11.06 -6.36 17.16
CA ALA A 82 -10.47 -7.09 16.05
C ALA A 82 -9.48 -8.15 16.55
N ILE A 83 -8.69 -7.83 17.55
CA ILE A 83 -7.76 -8.78 18.16
C ILE A 83 -8.52 -9.95 18.78
N GLU A 84 -9.60 -9.69 19.50
CA GLU A 84 -10.42 -10.74 20.10
C GLU A 84 -11.02 -11.66 19.03
N ILE A 85 -11.50 -11.09 17.91
CA ILE A 85 -12.03 -11.87 16.81
C ILE A 85 -10.97 -12.82 16.26
N PHE A 86 -9.76 -12.31 16.02
CA PHE A 86 -8.66 -13.14 15.51
C PHE A 86 -8.29 -14.26 16.49
N GLN A 87 -8.28 -13.98 17.78
CA GLN A 87 -7.95 -14.97 18.80
C GLN A 87 -9.00 -16.07 18.91
N ASN A 88 -10.26 -15.77 18.61
CA ASN A 88 -11.38 -16.70 18.71
C ASN A 88 -11.64 -17.47 17.42
N CYS A 89 -11.00 -17.08 16.31
CA CYS A 89 -11.14 -17.79 15.04
C CYS A 89 -10.19 -18.98 14.99
N ASN A 90 -10.58 -20.04 14.25
CA ASN A 90 -9.63 -21.10 13.94
C ASN A 90 -8.59 -20.56 12.94
N SER A 91 -7.49 -21.29 12.75
CA SER A 91 -6.39 -20.79 11.93
C SER A 91 -6.78 -20.46 10.49
N GLY A 92 -7.71 -21.22 9.92
CA GLY A 92 -8.19 -20.98 8.56
C GLY A 92 -9.01 -19.70 8.47
N GLU A 93 -9.88 -19.44 9.43
CA GLU A 93 -10.67 -18.21 9.48
C GLU A 93 -9.81 -17.01 9.74
N ALA A 94 -8.85 -17.12 10.65
CA ALA A 94 -7.93 -16.03 10.95
C ALA A 94 -7.10 -15.67 9.72
N GLN A 95 -6.62 -16.67 8.99
CA GLN A 95 -5.86 -16.43 7.78
C GLN A 95 -6.69 -15.75 6.70
N PHE A 96 -7.94 -16.16 6.54
CA PHE A 96 -8.85 -15.52 5.59
C PHE A 96 -9.04 -14.03 5.92
N LEU A 97 -9.22 -13.70 7.19
CA LEU A 97 -9.38 -12.32 7.62
C LEU A 97 -8.10 -11.50 7.42
N LEU A 98 -6.94 -12.12 7.57
CA LEU A 98 -5.66 -11.43 7.38
C LEU A 98 -5.34 -11.19 5.90
N ASP A 99 -5.88 -11.98 4.98
CA ASP A 99 -5.66 -11.82 3.55
C ASP A 99 -6.42 -10.63 2.97
N PHE A 100 -7.33 -10.05 3.74
CA PHE A 100 -7.95 -8.79 3.36
C PHE A 100 -7.02 -7.65 3.67
#